data_9ed88e61105a36493577d04cbfdfc090
#
_entry.id   9ed88e61105a36493577d04cbfdfc090
#
_cell.length_a   1.000
_cell.length_b   1.000
_cell.length_c   1.000
_cell.angle_alpha   90.00
_cell.angle_beta   90.00
_cell.angle_gamma   90.00
#
_symmetry.space_group_name_H-M   'P 1'
#
loop_
_entity.id
_entity.type
_entity.pdbx_description
1 polymer ?
#
loop_
_entity_poly.entity_id
_entity_poly.type
_entity_poly.pdbx_seq_one_letter_code
_entity_poly.pdbx_strand_id
1 'polypeptide(L)'
;MENIIEVCGVNKYFGEEHVLKDVSHTFEKGKIHGIVGNNGSGKTVLMKCICGFLKPDSGVIYVNHKQVGKETDFPEDIGIIIETPGFLPHLSGTQNLKILASLQKKANALTIRTVLEQVGLDPDMKKPVGKYSLGMRQRLGFAQALMEDPS
;
A
#
# COMPACT_ATOMS: atom_id res chain seq x y z
N MET A 1 13.24 -18.43 -9.20
CA MET A 1 12.04 -17.60 -9.06
C MET A 1 12.46 -16.16 -8.82
N GLU A 2 11.70 -15.24 -9.34
CA GLU A 2 12.03 -13.82 -9.22
C GLU A 2 11.52 -13.27 -7.89
N ASN A 3 12.40 -12.63 -7.13
CA ASN A 3 12.03 -11.90 -5.90
C ASN A 3 11.61 -10.50 -6.28
N ILE A 4 10.44 -10.08 -5.85
CA ILE A 4 9.93 -8.74 -6.11
C ILE A 4 10.22 -7.77 -4.96
N ILE A 5 10.28 -8.30 -3.72
CA ILE A 5 10.69 -7.54 -2.54
C ILE A 5 11.73 -8.36 -1.77
N GLU A 6 12.81 -7.70 -1.37
CA GLU A 6 13.85 -8.30 -0.55
C GLU A 6 14.13 -7.42 0.66
N VAL A 7 13.99 -8.00 1.83
CA VAL A 7 14.28 -7.36 3.13
C VAL A 7 15.51 -8.02 3.70
N CYS A 8 16.56 -7.24 3.96
CA CYS A 8 17.87 -7.76 4.33
C CYS A 8 18.38 -7.12 5.62
N GLY A 9 18.35 -7.87 6.72
CA GLY A 9 18.91 -7.46 8.01
C GLY A 9 18.34 -6.17 8.57
N VAL A 10 17.04 -5.94 8.43
CA VAL A 10 16.40 -4.67 8.79
C VAL A 10 16.18 -4.56 10.28
N ASN A 11 16.64 -3.47 10.85
CA ASN A 11 16.38 -3.06 12.23
C ASN A 11 15.66 -1.71 12.24
N LYS A 12 14.71 -1.57 13.14
CA LYS A 12 14.00 -0.31 13.39
C LYS A 12 13.76 -0.12 14.86
N TYR A 13 14.12 1.06 15.35
CA TYR A 13 13.94 1.50 16.73
C TYR A 13 12.98 2.70 16.79
N PHE A 14 12.21 2.78 17.84
CA PHE A 14 11.48 3.99 18.25
C PHE A 14 11.92 4.32 19.68
N GLY A 15 12.81 5.30 19.80
CA GLY A 15 13.51 5.53 21.07
C GLY A 15 14.33 4.30 21.48
N GLU A 16 14.03 3.73 22.64
CA GLU A 16 14.70 2.52 23.15
C GLU A 16 14.01 1.22 22.70
N GLU A 17 12.84 1.31 22.10
CA GLU A 17 12.09 0.14 21.66
C GLU A 17 12.61 -0.38 20.31
N HIS A 18 13.10 -1.63 20.30
CA HIS A 18 13.56 -2.34 19.12
C HIS A 18 12.39 -3.07 18.46
N VAL A 19 11.75 -2.43 17.49
CA VAL A 19 10.50 -2.93 16.87
C VAL A 19 10.76 -3.97 15.78
N LEU A 20 11.73 -3.72 14.89
CA LEU A 20 12.19 -4.70 13.89
C LEU A 20 13.58 -5.16 14.28
N LYS A 21 13.76 -6.47 14.44
CA LYS A 21 14.98 -7.10 14.98
C LYS A 21 15.60 -8.00 13.92
N ASP A 22 16.58 -7.45 13.18
CA ASP A 22 17.33 -8.18 12.15
C ASP A 22 16.42 -8.98 11.21
N VAL A 23 15.42 -8.30 10.64
CA VAL A 23 14.41 -8.93 9.79
C VAL A 23 14.96 -9.15 8.40
N SER A 24 14.93 -10.40 7.94
CA SER A 24 15.30 -10.77 6.58
C SER A 24 14.23 -11.69 5.98
N HIS A 25 13.74 -11.34 4.81
CA HIS A 25 12.77 -12.15 4.06
C HIS A 25 12.73 -11.72 2.61
N THR A 26 12.36 -12.65 1.74
CA THR A 26 12.14 -12.40 0.32
C THR A 26 10.69 -12.72 -0.05
N PHE A 27 10.09 -11.85 -0.86
CA PHE A 27 8.75 -12.04 -1.39
C PHE A 27 8.85 -12.33 -2.89
N GLU A 28 8.40 -13.51 -3.27
CA GLU A 28 8.45 -13.96 -4.65
C GLU A 28 7.28 -13.37 -5.47
N LYS A 29 7.57 -13.04 -6.72
CA LYS A 29 6.57 -12.56 -7.67
C LYS A 29 5.47 -13.60 -7.92
N GLY A 30 4.23 -13.15 -8.02
CA GLY A 30 3.08 -14.00 -8.32
C GLY A 30 2.62 -14.88 -7.17
N LYS A 31 3.10 -14.64 -5.94
CA LYS A 31 2.67 -15.35 -4.74
C LYS A 31 1.98 -14.45 -3.74
N ILE A 32 1.15 -15.04 -2.91
CA ILE A 32 0.54 -14.38 -1.74
C ILE A 32 1.36 -14.78 -0.51
N HIS A 33 1.91 -13.80 0.18
CA HIS A 33 2.66 -13.98 1.42
C HIS A 33 1.87 -13.47 2.61
N GLY A 34 1.80 -14.28 3.68
CA GLY A 34 1.16 -13.90 4.92
C GLY A 34 2.20 -13.45 5.95
N ILE A 35 2.04 -12.24 6.47
CA ILE A 35 2.82 -11.76 7.62
C ILE A 35 1.94 -11.88 8.85
N VAL A 36 2.34 -12.75 9.78
CA VAL A 36 1.57 -13.06 10.99
C VAL A 36 2.32 -12.60 12.23
N GLY A 37 1.59 -12.19 13.23
CA GLY A 37 2.13 -11.76 14.51
C GLY A 37 1.06 -11.07 15.37
N ASN A 38 1.35 -10.92 16.65
CA ASN A 38 0.46 -10.21 17.57
C ASN A 38 0.41 -8.70 17.25
N ASN A 39 -0.61 -8.01 17.72
CA ASN A 39 -0.66 -6.56 17.67
C ASN A 39 0.58 -5.97 18.36
N GLY A 40 1.23 -5.01 17.71
CA GLY A 40 2.47 -4.42 18.22
C GLY A 40 3.75 -5.23 17.92
N SER A 41 3.67 -6.29 17.10
CA SER A 41 4.84 -7.08 16.69
C SER A 41 5.68 -6.46 15.57
N GLY A 42 5.29 -5.30 15.03
CA GLY A 42 6.04 -4.59 14.00
C GLY A 42 5.58 -4.84 12.55
N LYS A 43 4.46 -5.53 12.33
CA LYS A 43 3.94 -5.81 10.97
C LYS A 43 3.72 -4.54 10.14
N THR A 44 3.02 -3.57 10.71
CA THR A 44 2.75 -2.28 10.05
C THR A 44 4.04 -1.49 9.83
N VAL A 45 4.96 -1.52 10.80
CA VAL A 45 6.28 -0.86 10.70
C VAL A 45 7.07 -1.45 9.54
N LEU A 46 7.10 -2.79 9.40
CA LEU A 46 7.76 -3.45 8.28
C LEU A 46 7.15 -3.01 6.93
N MET A 47 5.83 -3.00 6.83
CA MET A 47 5.14 -2.56 5.61
C MET A 47 5.46 -1.10 5.27
N LYS A 48 5.48 -0.21 6.27
CA LYS A 48 5.86 1.20 6.08
C LYS A 48 7.32 1.35 5.62
N CYS A 49 8.22 0.51 6.10
CA CYS A 49 9.61 0.49 5.63
C CYS A 49 9.71 0.01 4.17
N ILE A 50 8.98 -1.03 3.79
CA ILE A 50 8.92 -1.53 2.40
C ILE A 50 8.40 -0.44 1.45
N CYS A 51 7.39 0.30 1.88
CA CYS A 51 6.76 1.36 1.07
C CYS A 51 7.54 2.68 1.04
N GLY A 52 8.61 2.81 1.81
CA GLY A 52 9.41 4.03 1.88
C GLY A 52 8.86 5.10 2.84
N PHE A 53 7.80 4.82 3.60
CA PHE A 53 7.24 5.77 4.57
C PHE A 53 8.05 5.88 5.84
N LEU A 54 8.81 4.85 6.18
CA LEU A 54 9.76 4.83 7.28
C LEU A 54 11.12 4.36 6.78
N LYS A 55 12.18 4.97 7.30
CA LYS A 55 13.53 4.54 6.99
C LYS A 55 14.00 3.54 8.06
N PRO A 56 14.52 2.37 7.67
CA PRO A 56 15.20 1.47 8.60
C PRO A 56 16.40 2.15 9.25
N ASP A 57 16.70 1.81 10.51
CA ASP A 57 17.92 2.28 11.18
C ASP A 57 19.17 1.56 10.68
N SER A 58 19.01 0.29 10.28
CA SER A 58 20.02 -0.49 9.58
C SER A 58 19.38 -1.53 8.70
N GLY A 59 20.17 -2.16 7.82
CA GLY A 59 19.68 -3.06 6.80
C GLY A 59 19.19 -2.34 5.56
N VAL A 60 18.78 -3.11 4.57
CA VAL A 60 18.34 -2.59 3.27
C VAL A 60 17.08 -3.31 2.80
N ILE A 61 16.27 -2.60 2.01
CA ILE A 61 15.07 -3.14 1.38
C ILE A 61 15.16 -2.83 -0.11
N TYR A 62 14.91 -3.85 -0.93
CA TYR A 62 14.77 -3.71 -2.38
C TYR A 62 13.32 -4.00 -2.77
N VAL A 63 12.78 -3.18 -3.64
CA VAL A 63 11.50 -3.39 -4.31
C VAL A 63 11.73 -3.26 -5.81
N ASN A 64 11.33 -4.26 -6.58
CA ASN A 64 11.58 -4.31 -8.02
C ASN A 64 13.08 -4.06 -8.35
N HIS A 65 13.98 -4.67 -7.57
CA HIS A 65 15.44 -4.56 -7.70
C HIS A 65 16.03 -3.17 -7.44
N LYS A 66 15.24 -2.20 -6.96
CA LYS A 66 15.69 -0.86 -6.58
C LYS A 66 15.73 -0.73 -5.06
N GLN A 67 16.82 -0.22 -4.53
CA GLN A 67 16.97 0.00 -3.09
C GLN A 67 16.10 1.17 -2.65
N VAL A 68 15.16 0.89 -1.73
CA VAL A 68 14.29 1.91 -1.13
C VAL A 68 15.09 2.84 -0.23
N GLY A 69 14.91 4.14 -0.40
CA GLY A 69 15.63 5.18 0.35
C GLY A 69 17.00 5.55 -0.22
N LYS A 70 17.40 4.93 -1.36
CA LYS A 70 18.65 5.24 -2.05
C LYS A 70 18.47 5.44 -3.54
N GLU A 71 17.89 4.45 -4.23
CA GLU A 71 17.60 4.49 -5.67
C GLU A 71 16.19 4.98 -5.95
N THR A 72 15.30 4.81 -5.01
CA THR A 72 13.92 5.34 -5.04
C THR A 72 13.49 5.69 -3.61
N ASP A 73 12.83 6.81 -3.43
CA ASP A 73 12.26 7.19 -2.13
C ASP A 73 11.00 6.37 -1.85
N PHE A 74 10.17 6.20 -2.88
CA PHE A 74 8.94 5.41 -2.83
C PHE A 74 8.94 4.41 -3.98
N PRO A 75 8.73 3.11 -3.71
CA PRO A 75 8.65 2.11 -4.76
C PRO A 75 7.57 2.46 -5.78
N GLU A 76 7.91 2.31 -7.05
CA GLU A 76 6.95 2.39 -8.15
C GLU A 76 6.22 1.05 -8.30
N ASP A 77 5.08 1.06 -8.95
CA ASP A 77 4.28 -0.13 -9.28
C ASP A 77 3.88 -0.98 -8.07
N ILE A 78 3.62 -0.32 -6.95
CA ILE A 78 3.13 -0.93 -5.72
C ILE A 78 1.77 -0.33 -5.34
N GLY A 79 0.80 -1.18 -5.04
CA GLY A 79 -0.47 -0.79 -4.45
C GLY A 79 -0.44 -1.04 -2.95
N ILE A 80 -0.84 -0.06 -2.16
CA ILE A 80 -0.70 -0.09 -0.70
C ILE A 80 -2.02 0.17 -0.03
N ILE A 81 -2.35 -0.66 0.97
CA ILE A 81 -3.40 -0.39 1.94
C ILE A 81 -2.76 -0.52 3.32
N ILE A 82 -2.53 0.60 3.97
CA ILE A 82 -2.03 0.65 5.35
C ILE A 82 -3.03 1.41 6.20
N GLU A 83 -3.53 0.75 7.25
CA GLU A 83 -4.52 1.31 8.16
C GLU A 83 -5.84 1.67 7.44
N THR A 84 -6.62 2.60 7.98
CA THR A 84 -7.86 3.05 7.36
C THR A 84 -7.53 4.08 6.27
N PRO A 85 -7.97 3.90 5.02
CA PRO A 85 -7.74 4.88 3.98
C PRO A 85 -8.33 6.25 4.33
N GLY A 86 -7.53 7.30 4.20
CA GLY A 86 -7.92 8.68 4.47
C GLY A 86 -8.65 9.32 3.29
N PHE A 87 -9.81 8.80 2.92
CA PHE A 87 -10.63 9.41 1.87
C PHE A 87 -11.33 10.68 2.34
N LEU A 88 -11.61 11.59 1.40
CA LEU A 88 -12.39 12.80 1.66
C LEU A 88 -13.88 12.43 1.84
N PRO A 89 -14.46 12.60 3.03
CA PRO A 89 -15.76 12.03 3.36
C PRO A 89 -16.94 12.68 2.63
N HIS A 90 -16.78 13.90 2.15
CA HIS A 90 -17.82 14.64 1.43
C HIS A 90 -17.88 14.32 -0.07
N LEU A 91 -16.90 13.61 -0.60
CA LEU A 91 -16.83 13.21 -1.99
C LEU A 91 -17.25 11.75 -2.17
N SER A 92 -17.70 11.39 -3.37
CA SER A 92 -17.97 9.99 -3.75
C SER A 92 -16.67 9.18 -3.88
N GLY A 93 -16.79 7.86 -3.96
CA GLY A 93 -15.64 6.98 -4.21
C GLY A 93 -14.94 7.31 -5.53
N THR A 94 -15.69 7.50 -6.60
CA THR A 94 -15.14 7.89 -7.91
C THR A 94 -14.40 9.22 -7.85
N GLN A 95 -14.95 10.23 -7.18
CA GLN A 95 -14.30 11.54 -7.03
C GLN A 95 -13.01 11.44 -6.22
N ASN A 96 -13.00 10.64 -5.14
CA ASN A 96 -11.78 10.38 -4.38
C ASN A 96 -10.69 9.75 -5.24
N LEU A 97 -11.02 8.71 -6.02
CA LEU A 97 -10.05 8.05 -6.89
C LEU A 97 -9.56 8.96 -8.01
N LYS A 98 -10.40 9.83 -8.55
CA LYS A 98 -9.98 10.83 -9.55
C LYS A 98 -8.93 11.80 -9.01
N ILE A 99 -9.08 12.28 -7.79
CA ILE A 99 -8.09 13.15 -7.15
C ILE A 99 -6.75 12.43 -6.99
N LEU A 100 -6.78 11.20 -6.47
CA LEU A 100 -5.57 10.40 -6.30
C LEU A 100 -4.88 10.08 -7.64
N ALA A 101 -5.65 9.73 -8.66
CA ALA A 101 -5.13 9.49 -10.00
C ALA A 101 -4.47 10.74 -10.60
N SER A 102 -5.02 11.92 -10.35
CA SER A 102 -4.45 13.19 -10.83
C SER A 102 -3.10 13.50 -10.21
N LEU A 103 -2.86 13.08 -8.98
CA LEU A 103 -1.58 13.25 -8.28
C LEU A 103 -0.50 12.31 -8.82
N GLN A 104 -0.87 11.10 -9.20
CA GLN A 104 0.06 10.06 -9.63
C GLN A 104 0.24 9.97 -11.15
N LYS A 105 -0.68 10.54 -11.91
CA LYS A 105 -0.70 10.54 -13.40
C LYS A 105 -0.71 9.14 -14.04
N LYS A 106 -1.10 8.11 -13.31
CA LYS A 106 -1.07 6.70 -13.77
C LYS A 106 -2.42 6.16 -14.22
N ALA A 107 -3.52 6.69 -13.70
CA ALA A 107 -4.86 6.17 -13.96
C ALA A 107 -5.74 7.17 -14.69
N ASN A 108 -6.62 6.66 -15.54
CA ASN A 108 -7.65 7.43 -16.24
C ASN A 108 -9.07 7.06 -15.75
N ALA A 109 -10.08 7.74 -16.29
CA ALA A 109 -11.48 7.50 -15.91
C ALA A 109 -11.93 6.05 -16.15
N LEU A 110 -11.45 5.40 -17.22
CA LEU A 110 -11.78 4.01 -17.52
C LEU A 110 -11.15 3.05 -16.49
N THR A 111 -9.91 3.28 -16.11
CA THR A 111 -9.22 2.51 -15.07
C THR A 111 -9.96 2.60 -13.75
N ILE A 112 -10.36 3.80 -13.33
CA ILE A 112 -11.13 4.04 -12.10
C ILE A 112 -12.46 3.27 -12.13
N ARG A 113 -13.17 3.35 -13.23
CA ARG A 113 -14.44 2.62 -13.42
C ARG A 113 -14.23 1.11 -13.31
N THR A 114 -13.23 0.59 -13.96
CA THR A 114 -12.88 -0.84 -13.97
C THR A 114 -12.55 -1.35 -12.57
N VAL A 115 -11.69 -0.67 -11.81
CA VAL A 115 -11.32 -1.13 -10.46
C VAL A 115 -12.48 -1.04 -9.48
N LEU A 116 -13.36 -0.04 -9.60
CA LEU A 116 -14.56 0.06 -8.78
C LEU A 116 -15.52 -1.11 -9.04
N GLU A 117 -15.74 -1.46 -10.30
CA GLU A 117 -16.53 -2.63 -10.68
C GLU A 117 -15.91 -3.94 -10.17
N GLN A 118 -14.60 -4.09 -10.26
CA GLN A 118 -13.87 -5.28 -9.76
C GLN A 118 -14.06 -5.50 -8.26
N VAL A 119 -14.13 -4.44 -7.47
CA VAL A 119 -14.33 -4.54 -6.01
C VAL A 119 -15.82 -4.55 -5.62
N GLY A 120 -16.73 -4.49 -6.58
CA GLY A 120 -18.17 -4.54 -6.35
C GLY A 120 -18.77 -3.21 -5.89
N LEU A 121 -18.18 -2.09 -6.26
CA LEU A 121 -18.73 -0.75 -6.04
C LEU A 121 -19.24 -0.16 -7.35
N ASP A 122 -20.41 0.48 -7.30
CA ASP A 122 -20.97 1.17 -8.45
C ASP A 122 -20.18 2.45 -8.75
N PRO A 123 -19.53 2.58 -9.94
CA PRO A 123 -18.77 3.78 -10.31
C PRO A 123 -19.65 5.04 -10.43
N ASP A 124 -20.93 4.88 -10.67
CA ASP A 124 -21.88 5.98 -10.84
C ASP A 124 -22.58 6.39 -9.53
N MET A 125 -22.27 5.70 -8.43
CA MET A 125 -22.82 6.00 -7.11
C MET A 125 -22.37 7.37 -6.64
N LYS A 126 -23.32 8.25 -6.32
CA LYS A 126 -23.06 9.61 -5.85
C LYS A 126 -22.94 9.74 -4.33
N LYS A 127 -23.18 8.66 -3.61
CA LYS A 127 -23.11 8.62 -2.15
C LYS A 127 -21.72 9.05 -1.66
N PRO A 128 -21.62 10.01 -0.72
CA PRO A 128 -20.32 10.42 -0.18
C PRO A 128 -19.71 9.31 0.67
N VAL A 129 -18.39 9.19 0.64
CA VAL A 129 -17.64 8.15 1.35
C VAL A 129 -17.87 8.18 2.86
N GLY A 130 -18.15 9.35 3.44
CA GLY A 130 -18.51 9.48 4.84
C GLY A 130 -19.76 8.69 5.25
N LYS A 131 -20.62 8.36 4.28
CA LYS A 131 -21.82 7.53 4.48
C LYS A 131 -21.63 6.07 4.08
N TYR A 132 -20.42 5.67 3.66
CA TYR A 132 -20.12 4.27 3.33
C TYR A 132 -20.09 3.42 4.60
N SER A 133 -20.52 2.17 4.47
CA SER A 133 -20.22 1.14 5.49
C SER A 133 -18.71 0.89 5.58
N LEU A 134 -18.27 0.25 6.67
CA LEU A 134 -16.88 -0.16 6.79
C LEU A 134 -16.43 -1.04 5.61
N GLY A 135 -17.26 -2.00 5.22
CA GLY A 135 -16.98 -2.87 4.07
C GLY A 135 -16.84 -2.11 2.75
N MET A 136 -17.69 -1.10 2.52
CA MET A 136 -17.60 -0.25 1.33
C MET A 136 -16.32 0.58 1.32
N ARG A 137 -15.90 1.13 2.46
CA ARG A 137 -14.63 1.86 2.58
C ARG A 137 -13.44 0.95 2.35
N GLN A 138 -13.46 -0.27 2.87
CA GLN A 138 -12.42 -1.26 2.61
C GLN A 138 -12.33 -1.62 1.13
N ARG A 139 -13.46 -1.84 0.45
CA ARG A 139 -13.48 -2.09 -0.99
C ARG A 139 -12.92 -0.91 -1.78
N LEU A 140 -13.24 0.32 -1.40
CA LEU A 140 -12.67 1.51 -2.02
C LEU A 140 -11.14 1.57 -1.84
N GLY A 141 -10.63 1.17 -0.67
CA GLY A 141 -9.20 1.02 -0.43
C GLY A 141 -8.54 0.00 -1.36
N PHE A 142 -9.17 -1.15 -1.59
CA PHE A 142 -8.71 -2.12 -2.58
C PHE A 142 -8.72 -1.56 -4.00
N ALA A 143 -9.75 -0.83 -4.38
CA ALA A 143 -9.83 -0.17 -5.68
C ALA A 143 -8.67 0.82 -5.86
N GLN A 144 -8.35 1.60 -4.85
CA GLN A 144 -7.21 2.52 -4.86
C GLN A 144 -5.88 1.77 -5.11
N ALA A 145 -5.64 0.68 -4.39
CA ALA A 145 -4.43 -0.11 -4.56
C ALA A 145 -4.34 -0.74 -5.97
N LEU A 146 -5.44 -1.25 -6.48
CA LEU A 146 -5.51 -1.82 -7.84
C LEU A 146 -5.36 -0.77 -8.94
N MET A 147 -5.83 0.45 -8.70
CA MET A 147 -5.74 1.57 -9.65
C MET A 147 -4.28 1.92 -9.96
N GLU A 148 -3.38 1.70 -9.03
CA GLU A 148 -1.94 1.95 -9.19
C GLU A 148 -1.26 0.91 -10.11
N ASP A 149 -2.00 -0.08 -10.58
CA ASP A 149 -1.54 -1.16 -11.46
C ASP A 149 -0.25 -1.84 -10.95
N PRO A 150 -0.27 -2.39 -9.72
CA PRO A 150 0.90 -3.01 -9.12
C PRO A 150 1.32 -4.26 -9.89
N SER A 151 2.62 -4.46 -10.01
CA SER A 151 3.23 -5.62 -10.71
C SER A 151 3.17 -6.92 -9.92
#